data_f53b095b730b851a0d42d9665f0f8fe2
#
_entry.id   f53b095b730b851a0d42d9665f0f8fe2
#
_cell.length_a   1.000
_cell.length_b   1.000
_cell.length_c   1.000
_cell.angle_alpha   90.00
_cell.angle_beta   90.00
_cell.angle_gamma   90.00
#
_symmetry.space_group_name_H-M   'P 1'
#
loop_
_entity.id
_entity.type
_entity.pdbx_description
1 polymer ?
#
loop_
_entity_poly.entity_id
_entity_poly.type
_entity_poly.pdbx_seq_one_letter_code
_entity_poly.pdbx_strand_id
1 'polypeptide(L)'
;MDTTGVSKDTKKIQAAIDEASRKQAVLYFPKGKYHTGELYMRSNMTVLLADEALIMGSTDPSDYQDKSLIRMDSVSNFQMLGYGTVDGAGWAGLRRNGAREFHLVYASNCKDVLYDGVVLRDPTFWNTRVYRSERFHMKNLKILNNRPYKNWTNTDGVDFDSSVDCSLVNA
;
A
#
# COMPACT_ATOMS: atom_id res chain seq x y z
N MET A 1 -15.15 7.03 -9.21
CA MET A 1 -13.68 7.20 -9.22
C MET A 1 -13.21 7.31 -10.66
N ASP A 2 -12.20 8.12 -10.91
CA ASP A 2 -11.53 8.15 -12.21
C ASP A 2 -10.63 6.91 -12.34
N THR A 3 -10.83 6.14 -13.40
CA THR A 3 -10.05 4.93 -13.70
C THR A 3 -8.96 5.15 -14.74
N THR A 4 -8.77 6.40 -15.17
CA THR A 4 -7.72 6.78 -16.13
C THR A 4 -6.41 7.17 -15.45
N GLY A 5 -6.46 7.53 -14.16
CA GLY A 5 -5.34 8.02 -13.38
C GLY A 5 -5.00 9.50 -13.61
N VAL A 6 -5.85 10.23 -14.30
CA VAL A 6 -5.66 11.68 -14.56
C VAL A 6 -6.04 12.49 -13.31
N SER A 7 -7.20 12.20 -12.73
CA SER A 7 -7.66 12.88 -11.53
C SER A 7 -7.16 12.19 -10.26
N LYS A 8 -6.70 12.99 -9.31
CA LYS A 8 -6.37 12.47 -7.98
C LYS A 8 -7.64 12.31 -7.15
N ASP A 9 -7.99 11.08 -6.82
CA ASP A 9 -9.26 10.71 -6.19
C ASP A 9 -9.12 10.28 -4.71
N THR A 10 -8.10 10.74 -3.99
CA THR A 10 -7.79 10.35 -2.60
C THR A 10 -9.03 10.35 -1.71
N LYS A 11 -9.79 11.44 -1.70
CA LYS A 11 -10.99 11.56 -0.85
C LYS A 11 -12.08 10.55 -1.23
N LYS A 12 -12.28 10.29 -2.52
CA LYS A 12 -13.28 9.34 -2.98
C LYS A 12 -12.88 7.90 -2.67
N ILE A 13 -11.60 7.58 -2.84
CA ILE A 13 -11.06 6.25 -2.50
C ILE A 13 -11.14 6.05 -0.99
N GLN A 14 -10.76 7.03 -0.19
CA GLN A 14 -10.86 6.95 1.27
C GLN A 14 -12.30 6.76 1.74
N ALA A 15 -13.25 7.49 1.17
CA ALA A 15 -14.67 7.32 1.48
C ALA A 15 -15.18 5.91 1.15
N ALA A 16 -14.70 5.31 0.05
CA ALA A 16 -15.03 3.92 -0.31
C ALA A 16 -14.42 2.91 0.68
N ILE A 17 -13.18 3.14 1.15
CA ILE A 17 -12.53 2.34 2.19
C ILE A 17 -13.35 2.40 3.50
N ASP A 18 -13.71 3.61 3.94
CA ASP A 18 -14.47 3.82 5.17
C ASP A 18 -15.86 3.14 5.10
N GLU A 19 -16.51 3.22 3.94
CA GLU A 19 -17.81 2.57 3.72
C GLU A 19 -17.70 1.04 3.65
N ALA A 20 -16.67 0.49 3.00
CA ALA A 20 -16.43 -0.95 2.94
C ALA A 20 -16.19 -1.53 4.34
N SER A 21 -15.39 -0.85 5.17
CA SER A 21 -15.18 -1.24 6.57
C SER A 21 -16.49 -1.23 7.37
N ARG A 22 -17.26 -0.14 7.28
CA ARG A 22 -18.56 -0.02 7.97
C ARG A 22 -19.54 -1.14 7.60
N LYS A 23 -19.49 -1.60 6.36
CA LYS A 23 -20.34 -2.70 5.86
C LYS A 23 -19.70 -4.08 5.99
N GLN A 24 -18.45 -4.17 6.45
CA GLN A 24 -17.68 -5.41 6.47
C GLN A 24 -17.64 -6.07 5.08
N ALA A 25 -17.39 -5.28 4.05
CA ALA A 25 -17.54 -5.65 2.66
C ALA A 25 -16.20 -5.70 1.91
N VAL A 26 -16.28 -6.19 0.69
CA VAL A 26 -15.17 -6.15 -0.27
C VAL A 26 -15.20 -4.84 -1.05
N LEU A 27 -14.10 -4.09 -1.00
CA LEU A 27 -13.85 -2.96 -1.90
C LEU A 27 -13.11 -3.48 -3.14
N TYR A 28 -13.81 -3.54 -4.25
CA TYR A 28 -13.26 -4.02 -5.50
C TYR A 28 -12.76 -2.88 -6.38
N PHE A 29 -11.51 -3.00 -6.81
CA PHE A 29 -10.89 -2.14 -7.82
C PHE A 29 -10.83 -2.90 -9.15
N PRO A 30 -11.70 -2.63 -10.13
CA PRO A 30 -11.57 -3.20 -11.46
C PRO A 30 -10.31 -2.70 -12.18
N LYS A 31 -10.00 -3.28 -13.34
CA LYS A 31 -8.93 -2.80 -14.22
C LYS A 31 -9.03 -1.27 -14.39
N GLY A 32 -7.90 -0.58 -14.20
CA GLY A 32 -7.82 0.88 -14.31
C GLY A 32 -6.70 1.46 -13.45
N LYS A 33 -6.50 2.77 -13.60
CA LYS A 33 -5.50 3.53 -12.82
C LYS A 33 -6.21 4.43 -11.81
N TYR A 34 -5.85 4.31 -10.55
CA TYR A 34 -6.44 5.02 -9.42
C TYR A 34 -5.38 5.89 -8.77
N HIS A 35 -5.32 7.17 -9.18
CA HIS A 35 -4.34 8.11 -8.67
C HIS A 35 -4.76 8.65 -7.30
N THR A 36 -3.86 8.55 -6.32
CA THR A 36 -4.18 8.89 -4.93
C THR A 36 -2.96 9.40 -4.15
N GLY A 37 -3.19 10.16 -3.11
CA GLY A 37 -2.26 10.36 -2.01
C GLY A 37 -2.38 9.24 -0.98
N GLU A 38 -2.00 9.51 0.27
CA GLU A 38 -2.07 8.57 1.38
C GLU A 38 -3.48 8.05 1.63
N LEU A 39 -3.58 6.73 1.85
CA LEU A 39 -4.82 6.02 2.16
C LEU A 39 -4.71 5.32 3.50
N TYR A 40 -5.70 5.53 4.35
CA TYR A 40 -5.81 4.88 5.66
C TYR A 40 -6.74 3.68 5.57
N MET A 41 -6.19 2.48 5.70
CA MET A 41 -6.98 1.25 5.74
C MET A 41 -7.78 1.14 7.03
N ARG A 42 -8.82 0.35 6.99
CA ARG A 42 -9.74 0.11 8.12
C ARG A 42 -9.85 -1.38 8.42
N SER A 43 -10.32 -1.67 9.63
CA SER A 43 -10.60 -3.05 10.06
C SER A 43 -11.81 -3.66 9.35
N ASN A 44 -11.90 -4.99 9.40
CA ASN A 44 -13.06 -5.77 8.96
C ASN A 44 -13.44 -5.55 7.50
N MET A 45 -12.47 -5.51 6.60
CA MET A 45 -12.72 -5.34 5.17
C MET A 45 -11.69 -6.07 4.30
N THR A 46 -12.06 -6.27 3.07
CA THR A 46 -11.16 -6.76 2.03
C THR A 46 -11.03 -5.73 0.91
N VAL A 47 -9.80 -5.45 0.50
CA VAL A 47 -9.50 -4.77 -0.77
C VAL A 47 -9.17 -5.85 -1.80
N LEU A 48 -9.90 -5.87 -2.91
CA LEU A 48 -9.66 -6.80 -4.02
C LEU A 48 -9.23 -6.02 -5.26
N LEU A 49 -7.98 -6.23 -5.68
CA LEU A 49 -7.43 -5.62 -6.88
C LEU A 49 -7.51 -6.59 -8.06
N ALA A 50 -8.30 -6.25 -9.07
CA ALA A 50 -8.32 -7.01 -10.32
C ALA A 50 -6.94 -7.01 -10.99
N ASP A 51 -6.71 -7.94 -11.91
CA ASP A 51 -5.58 -7.85 -12.81
C ASP A 51 -5.61 -6.51 -13.57
N GLU A 52 -4.45 -5.88 -13.78
CA GLU A 52 -4.30 -4.53 -14.34
C GLU A 52 -5.00 -3.39 -13.53
N ALA A 53 -5.47 -3.62 -12.31
CA ALA A 53 -5.80 -2.53 -11.39
C ALA A 53 -4.50 -1.93 -10.84
N LEU A 54 -4.36 -0.61 -10.91
CA LEU A 54 -3.19 0.13 -10.45
C LEU A 54 -3.59 1.24 -9.49
N ILE A 55 -3.31 1.05 -8.21
CA ILE A 55 -3.32 2.15 -7.24
C ILE A 55 -1.98 2.87 -7.36
N MET A 56 -1.99 4.11 -7.82
CA MET A 56 -0.79 4.90 -8.11
C MET A 56 -0.67 6.08 -7.15
N GLY A 57 0.43 6.13 -6.43
CA GLY A 57 0.73 7.22 -5.51
C GLY A 57 0.95 8.56 -6.21
N SER A 58 0.58 9.63 -5.54
CA SER A 58 0.90 10.99 -5.96
C SER A 58 2.40 11.25 -5.90
N THR A 59 2.89 12.09 -6.81
CA THR A 59 4.28 12.58 -6.77
C THR A 59 4.46 13.86 -5.93
N ASP A 60 3.38 14.37 -5.34
CA ASP A 60 3.41 15.52 -4.45
C ASP A 60 3.54 15.06 -2.99
N PRO A 61 4.66 15.40 -2.29
CA PRO A 61 4.85 15.02 -0.89
C PRO A 61 3.77 15.54 0.07
N SER A 62 3.11 16.64 -0.28
CA SER A 62 2.04 17.21 0.55
C SER A 62 0.76 16.34 0.62
N ASP A 63 0.66 15.34 -0.24
CA ASP A 63 -0.44 14.37 -0.25
C ASP A 63 -0.27 13.23 0.79
N TYR A 64 0.82 13.28 1.59
CA TYR A 64 1.19 12.22 2.53
C TYR A 64 1.45 12.82 3.91
N GLN A 65 0.52 12.63 4.81
CA GLN A 65 0.61 13.17 6.17
C GLN A 65 1.51 12.31 7.06
N ASP A 66 1.35 10.99 6.99
CA ASP A 66 2.05 10.01 7.82
C ASP A 66 3.14 9.24 7.05
N LYS A 67 3.60 9.79 5.93
CA LYS A 67 4.73 9.30 5.12
C LYS A 67 4.57 7.86 4.63
N SER A 68 3.38 7.48 4.19
CA SER A 68 3.12 6.21 3.52
C SER A 68 2.00 6.31 2.48
N LEU A 69 2.00 5.46 1.47
CA LEU A 69 0.87 5.40 0.54
C LEU A 69 -0.31 4.64 1.15
N ILE A 70 -0.01 3.49 1.76
CA ILE A 70 -0.98 2.68 2.49
C ILE A 70 -0.63 2.73 3.97
N ARG A 71 -1.48 3.37 4.76
CA ARG A 71 -1.34 3.48 6.21
C ARG A 71 -2.30 2.57 6.94
N MET A 72 -1.77 1.85 7.93
CA MET A 72 -2.54 0.96 8.80
C MET A 72 -2.12 1.18 10.25
N ASP A 73 -3.02 1.74 11.06
CA ASP A 73 -2.81 1.91 12.50
C ASP A 73 -3.91 1.20 13.27
N SER A 74 -3.54 0.22 14.09
CA SER A 74 -4.46 -0.59 14.89
C SER A 74 -5.58 -1.24 14.04
N VAL A 75 -5.24 -1.63 12.80
CA VAL A 75 -6.16 -2.30 11.88
C VAL A 75 -6.18 -3.80 12.18
N SER A 76 -7.37 -4.39 12.24
CA SER A 76 -7.55 -5.82 12.44
C SER A 76 -8.53 -6.43 11.43
N ASN A 77 -8.34 -7.73 11.12
CA ASN A 77 -9.18 -8.46 10.18
C ASN A 77 -9.28 -7.73 8.83
N PHE A 78 -8.10 -7.52 8.21
CA PHE A 78 -7.96 -6.84 6.92
C PHE A 78 -7.32 -7.76 5.89
N GLN A 79 -7.80 -7.69 4.66
CA GLN A 79 -7.19 -8.42 3.54
C GLN A 79 -6.96 -7.49 2.34
N MET A 80 -5.82 -7.64 1.67
CA MET A 80 -5.55 -7.08 0.35
C MET A 80 -5.21 -8.22 -0.60
N LEU A 81 -6.09 -8.48 -1.55
CA LEU A 81 -6.06 -9.66 -2.39
C LEU A 81 -6.05 -9.29 -3.88
N GLY A 82 -5.63 -10.23 -4.71
CA GLY A 82 -5.73 -10.14 -6.17
C GLY A 82 -4.38 -10.01 -6.86
N TYR A 83 -4.39 -9.55 -8.11
CA TYR A 83 -3.19 -9.49 -8.96
C TYR A 83 -2.83 -8.08 -9.41
N GLY A 84 -3.54 -7.08 -8.89
CA GLY A 84 -3.27 -5.67 -9.18
C GLY A 84 -2.02 -5.14 -8.49
N THR A 85 -1.72 -3.89 -8.79
CA THR A 85 -0.48 -3.24 -8.36
C THR A 85 -0.77 -2.06 -7.43
N VAL A 86 0.03 -1.94 -6.37
CA VAL A 86 0.19 -0.72 -5.58
C VAL A 86 1.56 -0.13 -5.91
N ASP A 87 1.58 1.08 -6.44
CA ASP A 87 2.78 1.77 -6.94
C ASP A 87 3.01 3.06 -6.15
N GLY A 88 4.13 3.15 -5.47
CA GLY A 88 4.50 4.31 -4.65
C GLY A 88 4.95 5.53 -5.45
N ALA A 89 5.05 5.43 -6.78
CA ALA A 89 5.55 6.49 -7.68
C ALA A 89 6.93 7.04 -7.27
N GLY A 90 7.70 6.27 -6.54
CA GLY A 90 9.00 6.70 -5.98
C GLY A 90 9.97 7.16 -7.03
N TRP A 91 10.10 6.44 -8.13
CA TRP A 91 10.97 6.77 -9.26
C TRP A 91 10.37 7.85 -10.18
N ALA A 92 9.03 7.92 -10.27
CA ALA A 92 8.32 8.86 -11.16
C ALA A 92 8.43 10.32 -10.71
N GLY A 93 8.87 10.58 -9.49
CA GLY A 93 9.07 11.94 -9.05
C GLY A 93 8.93 12.20 -7.56
N LEU A 94 8.21 11.37 -6.80
CA LEU A 94 7.96 11.61 -5.39
C LEU A 94 9.26 11.85 -4.60
N ARG A 95 10.27 11.01 -4.78
CA ARG A 95 11.58 11.17 -4.14
C ARG A 95 12.33 12.41 -4.61
N ARG A 96 12.22 12.77 -5.88
CA ARG A 96 12.82 13.99 -6.44
C ARG A 96 12.17 15.24 -5.86
N ASN A 97 10.89 15.18 -5.55
CA ASN A 97 10.11 16.26 -4.97
C ASN A 97 10.24 16.35 -3.44
N GLY A 98 11.21 15.62 -2.85
CA GLY A 98 11.57 15.75 -1.43
C GLY A 98 11.11 14.62 -0.52
N ALA A 99 10.27 13.71 -0.98
CA ALA A 99 9.81 12.55 -0.21
C ALA A 99 10.89 11.45 -0.22
N ARG A 100 11.75 11.44 0.79
CA ARG A 100 12.87 10.48 0.86
C ARG A 100 12.63 9.30 1.79
N GLU A 101 11.61 9.37 2.65
CA GLU A 101 11.37 8.41 3.71
C GLU A 101 9.88 7.99 3.77
N PHE A 102 9.26 7.79 2.60
CA PHE A 102 7.87 7.39 2.51
C PHE A 102 7.80 5.89 2.19
N HIS A 103 7.17 5.14 3.07
CA HIS A 103 6.89 3.72 2.87
C HIS A 103 5.81 3.52 1.81
N LEU A 104 5.82 2.38 1.13
CA LEU A 104 4.67 1.98 0.34
C LEU A 104 3.52 1.54 1.26
N VAL A 105 3.83 0.63 2.18
CA VAL A 105 2.90 0.16 3.23
C VAL A 105 3.55 0.38 4.59
N TYR A 106 2.85 1.06 5.49
CA TYR A 106 3.23 1.15 6.89
C TYR A 106 2.09 0.64 7.77
N ALA A 107 2.34 -0.44 8.49
CA ALA A 107 1.39 -1.04 9.42
C ALA A 107 1.93 -0.98 10.84
N SER A 108 1.15 -0.47 11.79
CA SER A 108 1.50 -0.47 13.21
C SER A 108 0.34 -0.97 14.07
N ASN A 109 0.68 -1.80 15.08
CA ASN A 109 -0.28 -2.38 16.02
C ASN A 109 -1.44 -3.12 15.32
N CYS A 110 -1.18 -3.74 14.16
CA CYS A 110 -2.17 -4.45 13.36
C CYS A 110 -2.27 -5.91 13.76
N LYS A 111 -3.43 -6.54 13.47
CA LYS A 111 -3.69 -7.92 13.81
C LYS A 111 -4.55 -8.60 12.74
N ASP A 112 -4.26 -9.88 12.45
CA ASP A 112 -5.03 -10.67 11.47
C ASP A 112 -5.08 -9.98 10.10
N VAL A 113 -3.91 -9.73 9.51
CA VAL A 113 -3.76 -9.07 8.21
C VAL A 113 -3.23 -10.05 7.18
N LEU A 114 -3.82 -10.05 5.99
CA LEU A 114 -3.38 -10.85 4.86
C LEU A 114 -3.17 -9.99 3.60
N TYR A 115 -1.99 -10.11 2.98
CA TYR A 115 -1.73 -9.69 1.61
C TYR A 115 -1.51 -10.94 0.76
N ASP A 116 -2.22 -11.09 -0.37
CA ASP A 116 -2.09 -12.25 -1.24
C ASP A 116 -2.17 -11.88 -2.74
N GLY A 117 -1.12 -12.19 -3.48
CA GLY A 117 -1.05 -12.09 -4.95
C GLY A 117 -0.68 -10.72 -5.50
N VAL A 118 -0.79 -9.65 -4.73
CA VAL A 118 -0.61 -8.27 -5.21
C VAL A 118 0.84 -7.94 -5.54
N VAL A 119 1.02 -6.95 -6.42
CA VAL A 119 2.32 -6.36 -6.75
C VAL A 119 2.51 -5.09 -5.93
N LEU A 120 3.60 -5.01 -5.18
CA LEU A 120 4.02 -3.85 -4.39
C LEU A 120 5.29 -3.26 -5.01
N ARG A 121 5.27 -2.00 -5.47
CA ARG A 121 6.44 -1.47 -6.16
C ARG A 121 6.73 0.00 -5.89
N ASP A 122 7.97 0.34 -6.14
CA ASP A 122 8.49 1.71 -6.26
C ASP A 122 8.20 2.64 -5.08
N PRO A 123 8.56 2.25 -3.83
CA PRO A 123 8.55 3.16 -2.69
C PRO A 123 9.65 4.21 -2.82
N THR A 124 9.61 5.25 -1.99
CA THR A 124 10.77 6.15 -1.83
C THR A 124 11.71 5.73 -0.71
N PHE A 125 11.24 4.86 0.17
CA PHE A 125 11.95 4.30 1.30
C PHE A 125 11.69 2.78 1.36
N TRP A 126 11.42 2.18 2.51
CA TRP A 126 11.09 0.76 2.58
C TRP A 126 9.75 0.45 1.90
N ASN A 127 9.66 -0.69 1.26
CA ASN A 127 8.41 -1.09 0.62
C ASN A 127 7.33 -1.34 1.69
N THR A 128 7.55 -2.31 2.57
CA THR A 128 6.58 -2.63 3.63
C THR A 128 7.28 -2.66 4.99
N ARG A 129 6.77 -1.87 5.93
CA ARG A 129 7.12 -1.95 7.34
C ARG A 129 5.93 -2.39 8.17
N VAL A 130 6.12 -3.47 8.92
CA VAL A 130 5.15 -4.02 9.87
C VAL A 130 5.73 -3.89 11.28
N TYR A 131 5.13 -3.02 12.09
CA TYR A 131 5.62 -2.66 13.41
C TYR A 131 4.63 -3.07 14.51
N ARG A 132 5.11 -3.76 15.56
CA ARG A 132 4.30 -4.18 16.73
C ARG A 132 2.98 -4.83 16.34
N SER A 133 3.02 -5.71 15.34
CA SER A 133 1.82 -6.35 14.79
C SER A 133 1.83 -7.86 15.07
N GLU A 134 0.67 -8.48 14.94
CA GLU A 134 0.47 -9.90 15.24
C GLU A 134 -0.32 -10.55 14.09
N ARG A 135 0.11 -11.74 13.65
CA ARG A 135 -0.50 -12.49 12.53
C ARG A 135 -0.67 -11.64 11.27
N PHE A 136 0.45 -11.05 10.84
CA PHE A 136 0.53 -10.30 9.59
C PHE A 136 1.19 -11.20 8.54
N HIS A 137 0.41 -11.70 7.60
CA HIS A 137 0.85 -12.65 6.61
C HIS A 137 0.85 -12.05 5.21
N MET A 138 1.94 -12.26 4.49
CA MET A 138 2.12 -11.82 3.11
C MET A 138 2.51 -13.03 2.27
N LYS A 139 1.81 -13.29 1.17
CA LYS A 139 2.11 -14.44 0.32
C LYS A 139 1.85 -14.16 -1.17
N ASN A 140 2.57 -14.91 -2.02
CA ASN A 140 2.43 -14.84 -3.47
C ASN A 140 2.63 -13.41 -4.04
N LEU A 141 3.44 -12.60 -3.38
CA LEU A 141 3.65 -11.21 -3.77
C LEU A 141 4.70 -11.07 -4.86
N LYS A 142 4.66 -9.94 -5.55
CA LYS A 142 5.81 -9.42 -6.28
C LYS A 142 6.23 -8.09 -5.67
N ILE A 143 7.44 -8.03 -5.14
CA ILE A 143 8.01 -6.80 -4.56
C ILE A 143 9.07 -6.28 -5.52
N LEU A 144 8.78 -5.15 -6.16
CA LEU A 144 9.59 -4.61 -7.25
C LEU A 144 10.05 -3.19 -6.90
N ASN A 145 11.29 -3.07 -6.45
CA ASN A 145 11.88 -1.78 -6.09
C ASN A 145 12.79 -1.31 -7.20
N ASN A 146 12.26 -0.50 -8.12
CA ASN A 146 13.04 0.06 -9.21
C ASN A 146 14.03 1.10 -8.69
N ARG A 147 15.31 0.92 -9.00
CA ARG A 147 16.40 1.83 -8.61
C ARG A 147 17.03 2.44 -9.84
N PRO A 148 16.41 3.44 -10.48
CA PRO A 148 16.96 4.05 -11.68
C PRO A 148 18.26 4.83 -11.42
N TYR A 149 18.58 5.11 -10.16
CA TYR A 149 19.80 5.83 -9.75
C TYR A 149 20.63 5.04 -8.74
N LYS A 150 21.93 4.98 -9.00
CA LYS A 150 22.91 4.21 -8.22
C LYS A 150 22.92 4.53 -6.70
N ASN A 151 22.48 5.71 -6.32
CA ASN A 151 22.49 6.21 -4.94
C ASN A 151 21.14 6.13 -4.21
N TRP A 152 20.16 5.42 -4.75
CA TRP A 152 18.90 5.18 -4.06
C TRP A 152 19.06 3.97 -3.16
N THR A 153 19.09 4.23 -1.86
CA THR A 153 19.23 3.26 -0.78
C THR A 153 17.93 3.14 -0.01
N ASN A 154 17.88 2.20 0.94
CA ASN A 154 16.75 2.00 1.84
C ASN A 154 15.43 1.72 1.11
N THR A 155 15.45 0.73 0.22
CA THR A 155 14.27 0.22 -0.47
C THR A 155 14.04 -1.25 -0.12
N ASP A 156 14.12 -1.56 1.18
CA ASP A 156 13.95 -2.91 1.69
C ASP A 156 12.55 -3.44 1.34
N GLY A 157 12.45 -4.74 1.11
CA GLY A 157 11.21 -5.36 0.66
C GLY A 157 10.15 -5.41 1.76
N VAL A 158 10.41 -6.17 2.82
CA VAL A 158 9.53 -6.29 3.98
C VAL A 158 10.36 -6.32 5.25
N ASP A 159 9.93 -5.55 6.23
CA ASP A 159 10.52 -5.47 7.55
C ASP A 159 9.47 -5.76 8.62
N PHE A 160 9.66 -6.84 9.37
CA PHE A 160 8.86 -7.19 10.54
C PHE A 160 9.60 -6.76 11.81
N ASP A 161 9.19 -5.62 12.38
CA ASP A 161 9.82 -5.02 13.54
C ASP A 161 8.93 -5.21 14.78
N SER A 162 9.48 -5.82 15.84
CA SER A 162 8.77 -6.05 17.11
C SER A 162 7.42 -6.75 16.94
N SER A 163 7.28 -7.59 15.93
CA SER A 163 6.03 -8.24 15.53
C SER A 163 6.10 -9.75 15.79
N VAL A 164 4.96 -10.40 15.98
CA VAL A 164 4.86 -11.83 16.28
C VAL A 164 3.95 -12.56 15.32
N ASP A 165 4.26 -13.83 15.03
CA ASP A 165 3.50 -14.69 14.11
C ASP A 165 3.27 -14.02 12.75
N CYS A 166 4.34 -13.45 12.18
CA CYS A 166 4.32 -12.81 10.88
C CYS A 166 5.06 -13.66 9.86
N SER A 167 4.63 -13.63 8.60
CA SER A 167 5.27 -14.42 7.55
C SER A 167 5.26 -13.73 6.19
N LEU A 168 6.32 -13.97 5.42
CA LEU A 168 6.42 -13.69 3.99
C LEU A 168 6.73 -14.99 3.27
N VAL A 169 5.83 -15.44 2.39
CA VAL A 169 5.95 -16.72 1.69
C VAL A 169 5.74 -16.52 0.18
N ASN A 170 6.63 -17.05 -0.63
CA ASN A 170 6.55 -16.97 -2.09
C ASN A 170 6.45 -15.49 -2.56
N ALA A 171 7.55 -14.75 -2.35
CA ALA A 171 7.67 -13.34 -2.75
C ALA A 171 8.91 -13.12 -3.63
#